data_814499f84de11b4c97a18795e86a523b
#
_entry.id   814499f84de11b4c97a18795e86a523b
#
_cell.length_a   1.000
_cell.length_b   1.000
_cell.length_c   1.000
_cell.angle_alpha   90.00
_cell.angle_beta   90.00
_cell.angle_gamma   90.00
#
_symmetry.space_group_name_H-M   'P 1'
#
loop_
_entity.id
_entity.type
_entity.pdbx_description
1 polymer ?
#
loop_
_entity_poly.entity_id
_entity_poly.type
_entity_poly.pdbx_seq_one_letter_code
_entity_poly.pdbx_strand_id
1 'polypeptide(L)'
;MQSVFLDTDERLDEVVGTDLKLIQKIDGTAFAIDTLLLAEFAPLSPSVSRVADLGSGSGILAFMLKYRNPALTITGMELQEEFHHLAKRNLELNPRLIGMEFEHVDIREIPARMLPESFDLVVMNPPYYPKGSGKIPEKPSRAAARHELNGTLADFIESAAYLLPYGAKLAMIIPADRFYEACEHFKSAHFGLKRIRFVIPKEGQPAHLVLIEAERFYNGGHEPLPHLVIHLADGRFGEEVDRLFKHGLTRKPR
;
A
#
# COMPACT_ATOMS: atom_id res chain seq x y z
N MET A 1 -2.27 15.86 -27.38
CA MET A 1 -2.68 14.81 -26.43
C MET A 1 -2.18 13.49 -26.99
N GLN A 2 -1.25 12.81 -26.31
CA GLN A 2 -0.92 11.44 -26.71
C GLN A 2 -2.17 10.59 -26.47
N SER A 3 -2.60 9.84 -27.49
CA SER A 3 -3.69 8.88 -27.34
C SER A 3 -3.22 7.79 -26.38
N VAL A 4 -3.87 7.67 -25.22
CA VAL A 4 -3.61 6.59 -24.28
C VAL A 4 -4.17 5.31 -24.88
N PHE A 5 -3.31 4.34 -25.14
CA PHE A 5 -3.76 3.02 -25.58
C PHE A 5 -4.20 2.22 -24.35
N LEU A 6 -5.44 1.74 -24.37
CA LEU A 6 -6.02 0.89 -23.32
C LEU A 6 -6.35 -0.48 -23.92
N ASP A 7 -6.02 -1.53 -23.21
CA ASP A 7 -6.50 -2.87 -23.51
C ASP A 7 -8.01 -2.99 -23.20
N THR A 8 -8.67 -4.02 -23.74
CA THR A 8 -10.14 -4.19 -23.62
C THR A 8 -10.61 -4.40 -22.18
N ASP A 9 -9.72 -4.81 -21.28
CA ASP A 9 -9.95 -5.05 -19.85
C ASP A 9 -9.37 -3.93 -18.96
N GLU A 10 -9.04 -2.77 -19.55
CA GLU A 10 -8.45 -1.63 -18.87
C GLU A 10 -9.36 -0.40 -18.91
N ARG A 11 -9.20 0.46 -17.92
CA ARG A 11 -9.82 1.78 -17.86
C ARG A 11 -8.80 2.81 -17.38
N LEU A 12 -9.03 4.07 -17.74
CA LEU A 12 -8.27 5.21 -17.25
C LEU A 12 -9.03 5.87 -16.12
N ASP A 13 -8.44 5.89 -14.93
CA ASP A 13 -8.99 6.56 -13.75
C ASP A 13 -8.19 7.82 -13.41
N GLU A 14 -8.87 8.84 -12.90
CA GLU A 14 -8.24 9.99 -12.26
C GLU A 14 -8.22 9.78 -10.75
N VAL A 15 -7.05 9.96 -10.12
CA VAL A 15 -6.93 9.87 -8.66
C VAL A 15 -7.56 11.10 -8.03
N VAL A 16 -8.59 10.89 -7.21
CA VAL A 16 -9.39 11.97 -6.62
C VAL A 16 -8.53 13.02 -5.94
N GLY A 17 -8.79 14.29 -6.26
CA GLY A 17 -8.07 15.44 -5.69
C GLY A 17 -6.64 15.60 -6.20
N THR A 18 -6.28 14.93 -7.29
CA THR A 18 -4.95 15.00 -7.92
C THR A 18 -5.06 15.22 -9.43
N ASP A 19 -3.93 15.44 -10.09
CA ASP A 19 -3.80 15.46 -11.55
C ASP A 19 -3.27 14.13 -12.11
N LEU A 20 -3.22 13.08 -11.28
CA LEU A 20 -2.72 11.76 -11.65
C LEU A 20 -3.76 11.00 -12.49
N LYS A 21 -3.30 10.43 -13.59
CA LYS A 21 -4.08 9.53 -14.45
C LYS A 21 -3.45 8.15 -14.41
N LEU A 22 -4.23 7.15 -14.04
CA LEU A 22 -3.74 5.79 -13.88
C LEU A 22 -4.61 4.80 -14.67
N ILE A 23 -3.97 3.93 -15.43
CA ILE A 23 -4.61 2.79 -16.06
C ILE A 23 -4.81 1.72 -15.00
N GLN A 24 -6.02 1.16 -14.94
CA GLN A 24 -6.37 0.07 -14.03
C GLN A 24 -7.11 -1.04 -14.78
N LYS A 25 -7.02 -2.27 -14.28
CA LYS A 25 -7.84 -3.38 -14.79
C LYS A 25 -9.30 -3.20 -14.36
N ILE A 26 -10.24 -3.45 -15.27
CA ILE A 26 -11.69 -3.35 -15.02
C ILE A 26 -12.13 -4.38 -13.98
N ASP A 27 -11.63 -5.62 -14.09
CA ASP A 27 -11.89 -6.72 -13.16
C ASP A 27 -10.88 -6.78 -11.99
N GLY A 28 -9.94 -5.84 -11.95
CA GLY A 28 -9.04 -5.64 -10.80
C GLY A 28 -9.81 -5.00 -9.65
N THR A 29 -9.24 -5.05 -8.47
CA THR A 29 -9.73 -4.23 -7.36
C THR A 29 -9.67 -2.78 -7.82
N ALA A 30 -10.83 -2.21 -8.15
CA ALA A 30 -10.96 -0.79 -8.41
C ALA A 30 -10.26 -0.05 -7.29
N PHE A 31 -9.67 1.11 -7.60
CA PHE A 31 -9.09 2.06 -6.65
C PHE A 31 -9.61 1.80 -5.23
N ALA A 32 -8.94 0.88 -4.53
CA ALA A 32 -9.44 0.40 -3.26
C ALA A 32 -9.22 1.53 -2.25
N ILE A 33 -10.24 1.88 -1.52
CA ILE A 33 -10.17 2.85 -0.43
C ILE A 33 -8.99 2.55 0.50
N ASP A 34 -8.63 1.28 0.63
CA ASP A 34 -7.51 0.76 1.42
C ASP A 34 -6.19 1.45 1.03
N THR A 35 -5.90 1.53 -0.27
CA THR A 35 -4.68 2.18 -0.78
C THR A 35 -4.68 3.68 -0.51
N LEU A 36 -5.85 4.34 -0.63
CA LEU A 36 -5.99 5.76 -0.30
C LEU A 36 -5.74 6.01 1.20
N LEU A 37 -6.32 5.16 2.05
CA LEU A 37 -6.15 5.26 3.50
C LEU A 37 -4.70 4.99 3.92
N LEU A 38 -4.04 3.98 3.34
CA LEU A 38 -2.63 3.71 3.59
C LEU A 38 -1.75 4.85 3.09
N ALA A 39 -2.03 5.38 1.91
CA ALA A 39 -1.29 6.52 1.38
C ALA A 39 -1.38 7.74 2.31
N GLU A 40 -2.54 8.03 2.90
CA GLU A 40 -2.70 9.12 3.86
C GLU A 40 -2.05 8.82 5.22
N PHE A 41 -2.12 7.58 5.68
CA PHE A 41 -1.56 7.13 6.97
C PHE A 41 -0.03 7.06 6.96
N ALA A 42 0.61 6.80 5.80
CA ALA A 42 2.05 6.60 5.69
C ALA A 42 2.86 7.75 6.31
N PRO A 43 3.89 7.45 7.15
CA PRO A 43 4.62 8.43 7.93
C PRO A 43 5.69 9.17 7.09
N LEU A 44 5.28 10.06 6.23
CA LEU A 44 6.18 10.87 5.40
C LEU A 44 6.80 12.02 6.22
N SER A 45 7.73 11.68 7.12
CA SER A 45 8.51 12.70 7.86
C SER A 45 9.56 13.36 6.94
N PRO A 46 10.14 14.52 7.31
CA PRO A 46 11.22 15.15 6.53
C PRO A 46 12.46 14.29 6.33
N SER A 47 12.67 13.29 7.19
CA SER A 47 13.80 12.35 7.09
C SER A 47 13.55 11.22 6.08
N VAL A 48 12.32 11.04 5.59
CA VAL A 48 11.99 10.02 4.59
C VAL A 48 12.25 10.57 3.20
N SER A 49 13.16 9.96 2.48
CA SER A 49 13.52 10.30 1.10
C SER A 49 13.39 9.12 0.15
N ARG A 50 13.69 7.90 0.60
CA ARG A 50 13.66 6.67 -0.20
C ARG A 50 12.58 5.73 0.32
N VAL A 51 11.62 5.40 -0.54
CA VAL A 51 10.46 4.57 -0.20
C VAL A 51 10.44 3.32 -1.08
N ALA A 52 10.26 2.15 -0.47
CA ALA A 52 9.92 0.93 -1.18
C ALA A 52 8.42 0.63 -1.04
N ASP A 53 7.77 0.27 -2.16
CA ASP A 53 6.38 -0.21 -2.21
C ASP A 53 6.39 -1.70 -2.57
N LEU A 54 6.20 -2.57 -1.57
CA LEU A 54 6.26 -4.03 -1.75
C LEU A 54 4.90 -4.58 -2.20
N GLY A 55 4.91 -5.27 -3.35
CA GLY A 55 3.68 -5.72 -4.01
C GLY A 55 2.92 -4.53 -4.61
N SER A 56 3.65 -3.68 -5.35
CA SER A 56 3.16 -2.38 -5.81
C SER A 56 1.96 -2.44 -6.77
N GLY A 57 1.66 -3.62 -7.35
CA GLY A 57 0.59 -3.77 -8.31
C GLY A 57 0.76 -2.81 -9.50
N SER A 58 -0.28 -2.09 -9.86
CA SER A 58 -0.25 -1.04 -10.89
C SER A 58 0.46 0.26 -10.47
N GLY A 59 1.07 0.30 -9.26
CA GLY A 59 1.82 1.43 -8.73
C GLY A 59 1.00 2.49 -8.00
N ILE A 60 -0.29 2.31 -7.81
CA ILE A 60 -1.21 3.33 -7.26
C ILE A 60 -0.70 3.93 -5.95
N LEU A 61 -0.26 3.10 -4.99
CA LEU A 61 0.24 3.57 -3.70
C LEU A 61 1.48 4.45 -3.89
N ALA A 62 2.43 4.00 -4.69
CA ALA A 62 3.64 4.75 -5.03
C ALA A 62 3.30 6.11 -5.65
N PHE A 63 2.37 6.18 -6.61
CA PHE A 63 1.93 7.43 -7.24
C PHE A 63 1.30 8.39 -6.22
N MET A 64 0.45 7.89 -5.32
CA MET A 64 -0.16 8.69 -4.26
C MET A 64 0.86 9.25 -3.28
N LEU A 65 1.86 8.46 -2.87
CA LEU A 65 2.94 8.92 -2.00
C LEU A 65 3.78 9.98 -2.68
N LYS A 66 4.11 9.78 -3.96
CA LYS A 66 4.84 10.76 -4.76
C LYS A 66 4.08 12.08 -4.91
N TYR A 67 2.75 12.01 -5.07
CA TYR A 67 1.89 13.19 -5.09
C TYR A 67 1.91 13.93 -3.75
N ARG A 68 1.88 13.20 -2.62
CA ARG A 68 1.96 13.77 -1.26
C ARG A 68 3.29 14.45 -0.97
N ASN A 69 4.38 13.86 -1.44
CA ASN A 69 5.74 14.42 -1.30
C ASN A 69 6.53 14.21 -2.61
N PRO A 70 6.61 15.24 -3.47
CA PRO A 70 7.34 15.16 -4.74
C PRO A 70 8.85 14.93 -4.62
N ALA A 71 9.45 15.15 -3.42
CA ALA A 71 10.88 14.93 -3.20
C ALA A 71 11.26 13.45 -3.01
N LEU A 72 10.29 12.55 -2.81
CA LEU A 72 10.57 11.13 -2.60
C LEU A 72 11.20 10.49 -3.84
N THR A 73 12.13 9.58 -3.61
CA THR A 73 12.48 8.53 -4.57
C THR A 73 11.73 7.26 -4.17
N ILE A 74 11.01 6.65 -5.11
CA ILE A 74 10.14 5.51 -4.83
C ILE A 74 10.46 4.37 -5.78
N THR A 75 10.73 3.18 -5.22
CA THR A 75 10.87 1.94 -5.97
C THR A 75 9.69 1.02 -5.65
N GLY A 76 8.84 0.77 -6.64
CA GLY A 76 7.78 -0.24 -6.57
C GLY A 76 8.31 -1.61 -6.97
N MET A 77 7.96 -2.64 -6.22
CA MET A 77 8.40 -4.03 -6.44
C MET A 77 7.19 -4.91 -6.67
N GLU A 78 7.11 -5.54 -7.84
CA GLU A 78 5.95 -6.35 -8.23
C GLU A 78 6.40 -7.66 -8.89
N LEU A 79 5.82 -8.78 -8.43
CA LEU A 79 6.09 -10.11 -8.96
C LEU A 79 5.36 -10.38 -10.28
N GLN A 80 4.14 -9.87 -10.41
CA GLN A 80 3.30 -10.16 -11.57
C GLN A 80 3.69 -9.25 -12.74
N GLU A 81 4.22 -9.85 -13.81
CA GLU A 81 4.69 -9.14 -15.00
C GLU A 81 3.63 -8.19 -15.58
N GLU A 82 2.37 -8.62 -15.61
CA GLU A 82 1.24 -7.83 -16.09
C GLU A 82 1.08 -6.51 -15.31
N PHE A 83 1.12 -6.58 -13.98
CA PHE A 83 1.00 -5.39 -13.12
C PHE A 83 2.26 -4.54 -13.15
N HIS A 84 3.44 -5.14 -13.21
CA HIS A 84 4.70 -4.42 -13.41
C HIS A 84 4.67 -3.60 -14.71
N HIS A 85 4.25 -4.19 -15.84
CA HIS A 85 4.08 -3.48 -17.09
C HIS A 85 3.05 -2.35 -16.99
N LEU A 86 1.95 -2.59 -16.29
CA LEU A 86 0.92 -1.58 -16.05
C LEU A 86 1.46 -0.40 -15.24
N ALA A 87 2.25 -0.65 -14.19
CA ALA A 87 2.91 0.38 -13.39
C ALA A 87 3.87 1.23 -14.23
N LYS A 88 4.63 0.62 -15.15
CA LYS A 88 5.51 1.35 -16.08
C LYS A 88 4.73 2.22 -17.05
N ARG A 89 3.63 1.73 -17.63
CA ARG A 89 2.74 2.53 -18.48
C ARG A 89 2.12 3.70 -17.70
N ASN A 90 1.76 3.48 -16.44
CA ASN A 90 1.29 4.54 -15.56
C ASN A 90 2.37 5.60 -15.29
N LEU A 91 3.63 5.20 -15.19
CA LEU A 91 4.74 6.15 -15.05
C LEU A 91 4.91 7.00 -16.31
N GLU A 92 4.81 6.41 -17.50
CA GLU A 92 4.85 7.12 -18.79
C GLU A 92 3.70 8.14 -18.95
N LEU A 93 2.52 7.85 -18.38
CA LEU A 93 1.39 8.77 -18.35
C LEU A 93 1.61 9.98 -17.43
N ASN A 94 2.50 9.86 -16.47
CA ASN A 94 2.77 10.87 -15.44
C ASN A 94 4.24 11.34 -15.46
N PRO A 95 4.77 11.86 -16.59
CA PRO A 95 6.20 12.11 -16.80
C PRO A 95 6.79 13.19 -15.88
N ARG A 96 5.95 13.92 -15.15
CA ARG A 96 6.39 14.92 -14.16
C ARG A 96 6.82 14.28 -12.82
N LEU A 97 6.53 13.00 -12.61
CA LEU A 97 6.88 12.29 -11.38
C LEU A 97 8.27 11.66 -11.50
N ILE A 98 9.29 12.51 -11.41
CA ILE A 98 10.70 12.11 -11.48
C ILE A 98 11.11 11.37 -10.19
N GLY A 99 12.00 10.35 -10.30
CA GLY A 99 12.50 9.58 -9.16
C GLY A 99 11.53 8.47 -8.73
N MET A 100 10.78 7.92 -9.66
CA MET A 100 10.03 6.69 -9.47
C MET A 100 10.54 5.62 -10.43
N GLU A 101 10.57 4.39 -9.97
CA GLU A 101 10.90 3.21 -10.77
C GLU A 101 10.07 2.01 -10.31
N PHE A 102 9.91 1.04 -11.19
CA PHE A 102 9.21 -0.21 -10.88
C PHE A 102 10.08 -1.39 -11.32
N GLU A 103 10.31 -2.32 -10.38
CA GLU A 103 11.12 -3.51 -10.55
C GLU A 103 10.22 -4.76 -10.63
N HIS A 104 10.51 -5.62 -11.62
CA HIS A 104 9.89 -6.95 -11.69
C HIS A 104 10.68 -7.91 -10.83
N VAL A 105 10.23 -8.15 -9.61
CA VAL A 105 10.97 -8.94 -8.62
C VAL A 105 10.03 -9.66 -7.65
N ASP A 106 10.41 -10.88 -7.30
CA ASP A 106 9.83 -11.58 -6.16
C ASP A 106 10.40 -10.99 -4.87
N ILE A 107 9.55 -10.59 -3.93
CA ILE A 107 9.98 -10.04 -2.64
C ILE A 107 10.95 -10.97 -1.89
N ARG A 108 10.83 -12.27 -2.08
CA ARG A 108 11.72 -13.30 -1.49
C ARG A 108 13.15 -13.28 -2.07
N GLU A 109 13.32 -12.68 -3.26
CA GLU A 109 14.61 -12.51 -3.93
C GLU A 109 15.28 -11.17 -3.62
N ILE A 110 14.63 -10.27 -2.89
CA ILE A 110 15.16 -8.94 -2.54
C ILE A 110 16.58 -9.03 -1.95
N PRO A 111 16.92 -9.95 -1.02
CA PRO A 111 18.28 -10.03 -0.48
C PRO A 111 19.37 -10.35 -1.51
N ALA A 112 19.00 -10.98 -2.63
CA ALA A 112 19.94 -11.28 -3.72
C ALA A 112 20.05 -10.15 -4.75
N ARG A 113 19.11 -9.20 -4.77
CA ARG A 113 19.01 -8.17 -5.82
C ARG A 113 19.24 -6.74 -5.33
N MET A 114 19.03 -6.50 -4.04
CA MET A 114 19.09 -5.15 -3.46
C MET A 114 20.04 -5.10 -2.27
N LEU A 115 20.56 -3.92 -2.00
CA LEU A 115 21.38 -3.70 -0.82
C LEU A 115 20.50 -3.65 0.44
N PRO A 116 20.98 -4.20 1.58
CA PRO A 116 20.27 -4.05 2.84
C PRO A 116 20.21 -2.57 3.24
N GLU A 117 19.25 -2.23 4.09
CA GLU A 117 19.14 -0.92 4.73
C GLU A 117 19.12 0.26 3.71
N SER A 118 18.56 0.01 2.51
CA SER A 118 18.61 0.96 1.39
C SER A 118 17.42 1.91 1.32
N PHE A 119 16.41 1.75 2.20
CA PHE A 119 15.19 2.58 2.22
C PHE A 119 14.91 3.17 3.60
N ASP A 120 14.23 4.32 3.63
CA ASP A 120 13.88 5.02 4.86
C ASP A 120 12.44 4.67 5.31
N LEU A 121 11.62 4.19 4.38
CA LEU A 121 10.25 3.75 4.60
C LEU A 121 9.94 2.59 3.65
N VAL A 122 9.30 1.55 4.17
CA VAL A 122 8.62 0.54 3.37
C VAL A 122 7.12 0.72 3.53
N VAL A 123 6.39 0.68 2.43
CA VAL A 123 4.92 0.61 2.42
C VAL A 123 4.48 -0.68 1.76
N MET A 124 3.34 -1.25 2.20
CA MET A 124 2.78 -2.42 1.57
C MET A 124 1.28 -2.56 1.82
N ASN A 125 0.58 -3.00 0.78
CA ASN A 125 -0.80 -3.48 0.85
C ASN A 125 -0.81 -4.93 0.36
N PRO A 126 -0.31 -5.89 1.19
CA PRO A 126 -0.10 -7.26 0.76
C PRO A 126 -1.42 -7.96 0.45
N PRO A 127 -1.41 -9.05 -0.34
CA PRO A 127 -2.61 -9.82 -0.61
C PRO A 127 -3.27 -10.34 0.67
N TYR A 128 -4.62 -10.24 0.75
CA TYR A 128 -5.34 -10.38 2.03
C TYR A 128 -5.52 -11.80 2.52
N TYR A 129 -5.48 -12.82 1.65
CA TYR A 129 -5.85 -14.19 2.05
C TYR A 129 -4.77 -15.21 1.74
N PRO A 130 -4.35 -16.00 2.75
CA PRO A 130 -3.48 -17.15 2.53
C PRO A 130 -4.25 -18.31 1.85
N LYS A 131 -3.48 -19.26 1.28
CA LYS A 131 -3.97 -20.51 0.68
C LYS A 131 -4.87 -21.26 1.65
N GLY A 132 -6.07 -21.70 1.19
CA GLY A 132 -6.94 -22.59 1.97
C GLY A 132 -7.78 -21.91 3.06
N SER A 133 -7.86 -20.58 3.12
CA SER A 133 -8.65 -19.86 4.13
C SER A 133 -10.17 -20.05 4.05
N GLY A 134 -10.68 -20.85 3.09
CA GLY A 134 -12.11 -21.16 2.95
C GLY A 134 -13.02 -19.96 2.56
N LYS A 135 -12.52 -18.76 2.58
CA LYS A 135 -13.22 -17.55 2.13
C LYS A 135 -12.93 -17.32 0.63
N ILE A 136 -13.46 -18.21 -0.21
CA ILE A 136 -13.45 -18.01 -1.65
C ILE A 136 -14.51 -16.95 -1.95
N PRO A 137 -14.19 -15.83 -2.61
CA PRO A 137 -15.22 -14.93 -3.16
C PRO A 137 -16.16 -15.72 -4.06
N GLU A 138 -17.45 -15.45 -4.04
CA GLU A 138 -18.47 -16.14 -4.85
C GLU A 138 -18.21 -16.14 -6.36
N LYS A 139 -17.26 -15.33 -6.82
CA LYS A 139 -16.63 -15.41 -8.14
C LYS A 139 -15.13 -15.49 -7.95
N PRO A 140 -14.50 -16.66 -8.15
CA PRO A 140 -13.06 -16.74 -8.21
C PRO A 140 -12.58 -15.96 -9.44
N SER A 141 -12.30 -14.68 -9.27
CA SER A 141 -11.55 -13.93 -10.27
C SER A 141 -10.19 -14.63 -10.40
N ARG A 142 -9.62 -14.66 -11.61
CA ARG A 142 -8.25 -15.15 -11.82
C ARG A 142 -7.23 -14.46 -10.90
N ALA A 143 -7.57 -13.31 -10.36
CA ALA A 143 -6.82 -12.60 -9.32
C ALA A 143 -6.71 -13.41 -8.03
N ALA A 144 -7.78 -14.02 -7.50
CA ALA A 144 -7.74 -14.77 -6.25
C ALA A 144 -6.79 -15.99 -6.32
N ALA A 145 -6.75 -16.69 -7.46
CA ALA A 145 -5.85 -17.84 -7.65
C ALA A 145 -4.36 -17.44 -7.77
N ARG A 146 -4.06 -16.18 -8.11
CA ARG A 146 -2.68 -15.66 -8.22
C ARG A 146 -2.12 -15.14 -6.90
N HIS A 147 -2.97 -14.83 -5.90
CA HIS A 147 -2.54 -14.25 -4.62
C HIS A 147 -1.59 -15.13 -3.82
N GLU A 148 -1.60 -16.43 -4.06
CA GLU A 148 -0.78 -17.39 -3.30
C GLU A 148 0.64 -17.57 -3.82
N LEU A 149 0.91 -17.13 -5.04
CA LEU A 149 2.26 -17.17 -5.60
C LEU A 149 3.10 -15.95 -5.15
N ASN A 150 2.47 -14.93 -4.59
CA ASN A 150 3.06 -13.61 -4.36
C ASN A 150 3.77 -13.43 -3.00
N GLY A 151 3.94 -14.51 -2.23
CA GLY A 151 4.55 -14.46 -0.91
C GLY A 151 3.54 -14.39 0.24
N THR A 152 3.97 -14.82 1.44
CA THR A 152 3.20 -14.77 2.69
C THR A 152 3.38 -13.42 3.38
N LEU A 153 2.55 -13.12 4.39
CA LEU A 153 2.73 -11.93 5.24
C LEU A 153 4.11 -11.91 5.92
N ALA A 154 4.63 -13.09 6.30
CA ALA A 154 5.98 -13.23 6.83
C ALA A 154 7.04 -12.79 5.81
N ASP A 155 6.96 -13.25 4.56
CA ASP A 155 7.90 -12.89 3.50
C ASP A 155 7.92 -11.37 3.26
N PHE A 156 6.76 -10.71 3.27
CA PHE A 156 6.65 -9.26 3.14
C PHE A 156 7.32 -8.52 4.31
N ILE A 157 7.09 -8.97 5.56
CA ILE A 157 7.66 -8.33 6.74
C ILE A 157 9.17 -8.58 6.84
N GLU A 158 9.66 -9.77 6.48
CA GLU A 158 11.08 -10.09 6.43
C GLU A 158 11.83 -9.28 5.35
N SER A 159 11.22 -9.14 4.16
CA SER A 159 11.77 -8.30 3.10
C SER A 159 11.85 -6.83 3.50
N ALA A 160 10.81 -6.32 4.18
CA ALA A 160 10.84 -4.98 4.75
C ALA A 160 11.94 -4.83 5.81
N ALA A 161 12.14 -5.85 6.66
CA ALA A 161 13.19 -5.85 7.67
C ALA A 161 14.60 -5.82 7.07
N TYR A 162 14.81 -6.48 5.94
CA TYR A 162 16.08 -6.43 5.22
C TYR A 162 16.37 -5.05 4.62
N LEU A 163 15.34 -4.40 4.07
CA LEU A 163 15.45 -3.12 3.39
C LEU A 163 15.58 -1.91 4.32
N LEU A 164 15.16 -2.04 5.58
CA LEU A 164 15.04 -0.93 6.53
C LEU A 164 16.20 -0.92 7.56
N PRO A 165 16.92 0.20 7.70
CA PRO A 165 17.90 0.38 8.76
C PRO A 165 17.23 0.55 10.14
N TYR A 166 18.04 0.63 11.19
CA TYR A 166 17.60 0.94 12.55
C TYR A 166 16.78 2.23 12.59
N GLY A 167 15.61 2.18 13.24
CA GLY A 167 14.71 3.33 13.41
C GLY A 167 13.88 3.69 12.17
N ALA A 168 14.12 3.03 11.02
CA ALA A 168 13.30 3.22 9.84
C ALA A 168 11.93 2.52 9.99
N LYS A 169 10.96 2.94 9.17
CA LYS A 169 9.56 2.60 9.39
C LYS A 169 8.97 1.75 8.28
N LEU A 170 7.98 0.98 8.69
CA LEU A 170 7.08 0.24 7.83
C LEU A 170 5.66 0.78 8.04
N ALA A 171 4.90 0.99 6.96
CA ALA A 171 3.47 1.23 7.03
C ALA A 171 2.72 0.22 6.16
N MET A 172 1.67 -0.39 6.71
CA MET A 172 0.88 -1.38 5.99
C MET A 172 -0.60 -1.30 6.33
N ILE A 173 -1.41 -1.88 5.44
CA ILE A 173 -2.83 -2.12 5.67
C ILE A 173 -3.14 -3.61 5.43
N ILE A 174 -3.86 -4.23 6.35
CA ILE A 174 -4.26 -5.64 6.27
C ILE A 174 -5.67 -5.85 6.84
N PRO A 175 -6.31 -7.00 6.56
CA PRO A 175 -7.52 -7.40 7.27
C PRO A 175 -7.31 -7.39 8.79
N ALA A 176 -8.31 -6.90 9.53
CA ALA A 176 -8.22 -6.77 10.99
C ALA A 176 -8.08 -8.13 11.70
N ASP A 177 -8.61 -9.20 11.12
CA ASP A 177 -8.50 -10.57 11.64
C ASP A 177 -7.07 -11.14 11.53
N ARG A 178 -6.20 -10.53 10.70
CA ARG A 178 -4.78 -10.89 10.57
C ARG A 178 -3.84 -10.05 11.47
N PHE A 179 -4.39 -9.16 12.28
CA PHE A 179 -3.57 -8.28 13.13
C PHE A 179 -2.66 -9.05 14.08
N TYR A 180 -3.17 -10.12 14.72
CA TYR A 180 -2.37 -10.94 15.63
C TYR A 180 -1.22 -11.65 14.89
N GLU A 181 -1.48 -12.23 13.72
CA GLU A 181 -0.46 -12.84 12.85
C GLU A 181 0.65 -11.82 12.51
N ALA A 182 0.26 -10.60 12.14
CA ALA A 182 1.23 -9.53 11.86
C ALA A 182 2.11 -9.20 13.08
N CYS A 183 1.52 -9.14 14.28
CA CYS A 183 2.28 -8.89 15.51
C CYS A 183 3.35 -9.96 15.78
N GLU A 184 3.05 -11.23 15.54
CA GLU A 184 4.01 -12.33 15.67
C GLU A 184 5.19 -12.16 14.69
N HIS A 185 4.90 -11.85 13.43
CA HIS A 185 5.93 -11.61 12.42
C HIS A 185 6.74 -10.34 12.69
N PHE A 186 6.12 -9.25 13.16
CA PHE A 186 6.83 -8.05 13.58
C PHE A 186 7.83 -8.33 14.69
N LYS A 187 7.42 -9.08 15.72
CA LYS A 187 8.31 -9.48 16.81
C LYS A 187 9.51 -10.28 16.30
N SER A 188 9.27 -11.27 15.44
CA SER A 188 10.34 -12.12 14.85
C SER A 188 11.31 -11.30 13.99
N ALA A 189 10.80 -10.30 13.25
CA ALA A 189 11.57 -9.42 12.40
C ALA A 189 12.09 -8.15 13.09
N HIS A 190 12.05 -8.09 14.43
CA HIS A 190 12.52 -6.98 15.25
C HIS A 190 11.88 -5.62 14.92
N PHE A 191 10.58 -5.61 14.64
CA PHE A 191 9.78 -4.40 14.58
C PHE A 191 8.99 -4.19 15.87
N GLY A 192 8.93 -2.95 16.35
CA GLY A 192 7.99 -2.53 17.38
C GLY A 192 6.86 -1.71 16.78
N LEU A 193 5.64 -1.90 17.28
CA LEU A 193 4.47 -1.15 16.84
C LEU A 193 4.55 0.31 17.31
N LYS A 194 4.22 1.26 16.42
CA LYS A 194 4.21 2.70 16.70
C LYS A 194 2.80 3.26 16.72
N ARG A 195 2.08 3.12 15.61
CA ARG A 195 0.69 3.58 15.47
C ARG A 195 -0.18 2.47 14.93
N ILE A 196 -1.37 2.36 15.47
CA ILE A 196 -2.37 1.37 15.05
C ILE A 196 -3.69 2.09 14.88
N ARG A 197 -4.35 1.84 13.74
CA ARG A 197 -5.67 2.40 13.46
C ARG A 197 -6.59 1.38 12.82
N PHE A 198 -7.64 1.02 13.50
CA PHE A 198 -8.67 0.14 12.95
C PHE A 198 -9.62 0.92 12.02
N VAL A 199 -10.00 0.27 10.91
CA VAL A 199 -10.92 0.82 9.91
C VAL A 199 -12.23 0.05 9.95
N ILE A 200 -13.30 0.78 10.18
CA ILE A 200 -14.67 0.27 10.32
C ILE A 200 -15.43 0.58 9.03
N PRO A 201 -15.96 -0.42 8.30
CA PRO A 201 -16.63 -0.20 7.01
C PRO A 201 -17.91 0.63 7.17
N LYS A 202 -18.67 0.40 8.25
CA LYS A 202 -19.86 1.15 8.58
C LYS A 202 -19.98 1.30 10.09
N GLU A 203 -20.40 2.47 10.53
CA GLU A 203 -20.64 2.77 11.94
C GLU A 203 -21.45 1.66 12.62
N GLY A 204 -20.98 1.21 13.80
CA GLY A 204 -21.57 0.09 14.55
C GLY A 204 -21.18 -1.30 14.08
N GLN A 205 -20.39 -1.44 13.01
CA GLN A 205 -19.85 -2.73 12.57
C GLN A 205 -18.45 -3.00 13.16
N PRO A 206 -17.99 -4.26 13.17
CA PRO A 206 -16.61 -4.60 13.52
C PRO A 206 -15.62 -3.97 12.54
N ALA A 207 -14.38 -3.76 13.01
CA ALA A 207 -13.29 -3.36 12.12
C ALA A 207 -13.03 -4.43 11.06
N HIS A 208 -12.83 -3.98 9.82
CA HIS A 208 -12.53 -4.86 8.68
C HIS A 208 -11.05 -4.83 8.31
N LEU A 209 -10.40 -3.67 8.44
CA LEU A 209 -8.99 -3.47 8.15
C LEU A 209 -8.29 -2.83 9.35
N VAL A 210 -6.97 -2.94 9.34
CA VAL A 210 -6.09 -2.24 10.28
C VAL A 210 -4.91 -1.62 9.53
N LEU A 211 -4.67 -0.35 9.81
CA LEU A 211 -3.49 0.40 9.42
C LEU A 211 -2.45 0.28 10.53
N ILE A 212 -1.23 -0.10 10.18
CA ILE A 212 -0.14 -0.35 11.12
C ILE A 212 1.08 0.43 10.68
N GLU A 213 1.67 1.20 11.60
CA GLU A 213 3.03 1.71 11.51
C GLU A 213 3.90 0.96 12.51
N ALA A 214 4.98 0.37 12.02
CA ALA A 214 6.00 -0.28 12.83
C ALA A 214 7.37 0.33 12.55
N GLU A 215 8.30 0.23 13.50
CA GLU A 215 9.63 0.79 13.40
C GLU A 215 10.69 -0.25 13.78
N ARG A 216 11.77 -0.32 13.02
CA ARG A 216 12.87 -1.28 13.24
C ARG A 216 13.53 -1.04 14.59
N PHE A 217 13.63 -2.12 15.38
CA PHE A 217 14.23 -2.15 16.73
C PHE A 217 13.59 -1.19 17.75
N TYR A 218 12.35 -0.77 17.52
CA TYR A 218 11.62 0.06 18.47
C TYR A 218 11.13 -0.77 19.65
N ASN A 219 11.41 -0.28 20.86
CA ASN A 219 11.01 -0.94 22.12
C ASN A 219 10.06 -0.07 22.99
N GLY A 220 9.52 1.00 22.42
CA GLY A 220 8.57 1.87 23.10
C GLY A 220 7.13 1.36 23.06
N GLY A 221 6.23 2.11 23.65
CA GLY A 221 4.79 1.86 23.57
C GLY A 221 4.21 2.23 22.21
N HIS A 222 3.05 1.67 21.87
CA HIS A 222 2.31 2.03 20.65
C HIS A 222 1.23 3.07 20.96
N GLU A 223 0.89 3.84 19.93
CA GLU A 223 -0.19 4.82 19.97
C GLU A 223 -1.43 4.26 19.24
N PRO A 224 -2.49 3.88 19.97
CA PRO A 224 -3.76 3.54 19.35
C PRO A 224 -4.44 4.83 18.89
N LEU A 225 -4.70 4.94 17.57
CA LEU A 225 -5.43 6.07 17.02
C LEU A 225 -6.94 5.82 17.07
N PRO A 226 -7.77 6.87 17.11
CA PRO A 226 -9.21 6.75 16.96
C PRO A 226 -9.58 5.94 15.72
N HIS A 227 -10.61 5.10 15.81
CA HIS A 227 -11.07 4.32 14.66
C HIS A 227 -11.41 5.22 13.48
N LEU A 228 -11.14 4.73 12.27
CA LEU A 228 -11.59 5.37 11.04
C LEU A 228 -12.88 4.70 10.58
N VAL A 229 -13.96 5.46 10.49
CA VAL A 229 -15.26 4.98 9.99
C VAL A 229 -15.39 5.39 8.52
N ILE A 230 -15.58 4.41 7.61
CA ILE A 230 -15.75 4.69 6.19
C ILE A 230 -17.15 5.28 5.93
N HIS A 231 -18.21 4.60 6.39
CA HIS A 231 -19.59 5.07 6.25
C HIS A 231 -20.27 5.24 7.61
N LEU A 232 -20.95 6.36 7.76
CA LEU A 232 -21.84 6.62 8.89
C LEU A 232 -23.09 5.74 8.82
N ALA A 233 -23.89 5.71 9.89
CA ALA A 233 -25.12 4.93 9.96
C ALA A 233 -26.12 5.30 8.83
N ASP A 234 -26.15 6.58 8.42
CA ASP A 234 -27.00 7.12 7.36
C ASP A 234 -26.45 6.89 5.92
N GLY A 235 -25.30 6.23 5.79
CA GLY A 235 -24.67 5.90 4.51
C GLY A 235 -23.73 6.97 3.94
N ARG A 236 -23.65 8.16 4.55
CA ARG A 236 -22.64 9.17 4.16
C ARG A 236 -21.24 8.69 4.53
N PHE A 237 -20.23 9.22 3.87
CA PHE A 237 -18.86 9.01 4.31
C PHE A 237 -18.60 9.63 5.69
N GLY A 238 -17.78 8.97 6.51
CA GLY A 238 -17.22 9.57 7.71
C GLY A 238 -16.37 10.80 7.35
N GLU A 239 -16.25 11.75 8.27
CA GLU A 239 -15.67 13.08 8.03
C GLU A 239 -14.29 13.02 7.36
N GLU A 240 -13.40 12.15 7.83
CA GLU A 240 -12.04 12.04 7.29
C GLU A 240 -12.03 11.45 5.88
N VAL A 241 -12.85 10.45 5.63
CA VAL A 241 -12.99 9.84 4.30
C VAL A 241 -13.62 10.81 3.32
N ASP A 242 -14.67 11.53 3.74
CA ASP A 242 -15.32 12.58 2.94
C ASP A 242 -14.31 13.69 2.58
N ARG A 243 -13.47 14.12 3.53
CA ARG A 243 -12.37 15.06 3.28
C ARG A 243 -11.40 14.54 2.21
N LEU A 244 -10.98 13.27 2.31
CA LEU A 244 -10.08 12.66 1.33
C LEU A 244 -10.68 12.63 -0.07
N PHE A 245 -11.96 12.33 -0.19
CA PHE A 245 -12.64 12.33 -1.48
C PHE A 245 -12.91 13.73 -2.04
N LYS A 246 -13.12 14.73 -1.20
CA LYS A 246 -13.37 16.12 -1.65
C LYS A 246 -12.11 16.92 -1.93
N HIS A 247 -11.07 16.71 -1.14
CA HIS A 247 -9.86 17.55 -1.14
C HIS A 247 -8.58 16.78 -1.49
N GLY A 248 -8.67 15.45 -1.67
CA GLY A 248 -7.52 14.60 -1.97
C GLY A 248 -6.60 14.35 -0.78
N LEU A 249 -5.45 13.75 -1.06
CA LEU A 249 -4.41 13.43 -0.10
C LEU A 249 -3.74 14.68 0.48
N THR A 250 -3.38 14.62 1.76
CA THR A 250 -2.65 15.71 2.42
C THR A 250 -1.23 15.83 1.87
N ARG A 251 -0.93 16.93 1.19
CA ARG A 251 0.43 17.23 0.72
C ARG A 251 1.32 17.64 1.89
N LYS A 252 2.54 17.18 1.88
CA LYS A 252 3.58 17.68 2.79
C LYS A 252 4.12 19.00 2.26
N PRO A 253 4.36 20.00 3.11
CA PRO A 253 5.04 21.22 2.68
C PRO A 253 6.43 20.89 2.15
N ARG A 254 6.84 21.62 1.11
CA ARG A 254 8.19 21.53 0.51
C ARG A 254 9.24 22.00 1.49
#